data_512662e82101189e58e9f1e92cc17616
#
_entry.id   512662e82101189e58e9f1e92cc17616
#
_cell.length_a   1.000
_cell.length_b   1.000
_cell.length_c   1.000
_cell.angle_alpha   90.00
_cell.angle_beta   90.00
_cell.angle_gamma   90.00
#
_symmetry.space_group_name_H-M   'P 1'
#
loop_
_entity.id
_entity.type
_entity.pdbx_description
1 polymer ?
#
loop_
_entity_poly.entity_id
_entity_poly.type
_entity_poly.pdbx_seq_one_letter_code
_entity_poly.pdbx_strand_id
1 'polypeptide(L)'
;MHIMRTIRVLPFLVLAMTLRLCAAPMTDEDREHLRVHFEMTGHMLAEEVRGLSPAQLEYKASPDRWSIRECVSHLAVAEPDYWRDLQKAVKAPPDMKDKKSVATDADIMWYGIDRVVHTKTGGGHEKVDTYKNLGEVRAKFEALHATVIAYINTTNDDLRAHSFGDQAPIDCWQWMLEISTHTERHIQQIREIKADPNFPKK
;
A
#
# COMPACT_ATOMS: atom_id res chain seq x y z
N MET A 1 -34.39 -42.45 64.53
CA MET A 1 -33.84 -41.07 64.46
C MET A 1 -32.85 -41.06 63.29
N HIS A 2 -33.34 -40.67 62.06
CA HIS A 2 -32.56 -40.70 60.81
C HIS A 2 -32.00 -39.30 60.55
N ILE A 3 -30.70 -39.17 60.54
CA ILE A 3 -30.03 -37.92 60.22
C ILE A 3 -29.78 -37.90 58.70
N MET A 4 -30.58 -37.06 57.98
CA MET A 4 -30.30 -36.79 56.57
C MET A 4 -29.13 -35.81 56.46
N ARG A 5 -28.00 -36.28 55.88
CA ARG A 5 -26.88 -35.42 55.48
C ARG A 5 -27.19 -34.79 54.12
N THR A 6 -27.44 -33.49 54.11
CA THR A 6 -27.54 -32.70 52.89
C THR A 6 -26.16 -32.45 52.29
N ILE A 7 -25.90 -33.03 51.10
CA ILE A 7 -24.70 -32.76 50.30
C ILE A 7 -24.91 -31.42 49.59
N ARG A 8 -24.16 -30.38 49.98
CA ARG A 8 -24.08 -29.14 49.27
C ARG A 8 -23.13 -29.31 48.05
N VAL A 9 -23.70 -29.35 46.86
CA VAL A 9 -22.95 -29.27 45.60
C VAL A 9 -22.59 -27.84 45.35
N LEU A 10 -21.29 -27.49 45.42
CA LEU A 10 -20.78 -26.19 45.07
C LEU A 10 -20.69 -26.15 43.53
N PRO A 11 -21.27 -25.15 42.85
CA PRO A 11 -21.09 -25.04 41.41
C PRO A 11 -19.66 -24.57 41.10
N PHE A 12 -18.90 -25.43 40.43
CA PHE A 12 -17.65 -25.03 39.83
C PHE A 12 -17.94 -24.06 38.68
N LEU A 13 -17.66 -22.77 38.90
CA LEU A 13 -17.66 -21.75 37.84
C LEU A 13 -16.44 -21.98 36.97
N VAL A 14 -16.59 -22.69 35.84
CA VAL A 14 -15.56 -22.81 34.83
C VAL A 14 -15.46 -21.46 34.12
N LEU A 15 -14.50 -20.67 34.58
CA LEU A 15 -14.11 -19.45 33.86
C LEU A 15 -13.43 -19.86 32.54
N ALA A 16 -14.20 -19.92 31.47
CA ALA A 16 -13.66 -20.11 30.13
C ALA A 16 -12.81 -18.89 29.78
N MET A 17 -11.51 -18.99 30.05
CA MET A 17 -10.50 -18.05 29.62
C MET A 17 -10.36 -18.23 28.08
N THR A 18 -11.12 -17.44 27.32
CA THR A 18 -10.91 -17.35 25.87
C THR A 18 -9.50 -16.80 25.66
N LEU A 19 -8.54 -17.68 25.37
CA LEU A 19 -7.29 -17.25 24.76
C LEU A 19 -7.68 -16.55 23.45
N ARG A 20 -7.69 -15.22 23.45
CA ARG A 20 -7.56 -14.49 22.22
C ARG A 20 -6.16 -14.86 21.71
N LEU A 21 -6.10 -15.67 20.64
CA LEU A 21 -4.88 -15.71 19.83
C LEU A 21 -4.65 -14.25 19.42
N CYS A 22 -3.76 -13.56 20.13
CA CYS A 22 -3.22 -12.32 19.64
C CYS A 22 -2.51 -12.69 18.33
N ALA A 23 -2.97 -12.15 17.21
CA ALA A 23 -2.24 -12.17 15.97
C ALA A 23 -0.80 -11.72 16.29
N ALA A 24 0.19 -12.39 15.72
CA ALA A 24 1.57 -11.99 15.93
C ALA A 24 1.79 -10.64 15.25
N PRO A 25 2.36 -9.64 15.92
CA PRO A 25 2.67 -8.38 15.28
C PRO A 25 3.64 -8.61 14.11
N MET A 26 3.63 -7.70 13.14
CA MET A 26 4.60 -7.65 12.04
C MET A 26 6.02 -7.76 12.59
N THR A 27 6.86 -8.61 11.97
CA THR A 27 8.25 -8.77 12.40
C THR A 27 9.04 -7.47 12.22
N ASP A 28 10.14 -7.31 12.95
CA ASP A 28 11.02 -6.14 12.79
C ASP A 28 11.59 -6.07 11.36
N GLU A 29 11.88 -7.21 10.73
CA GLU A 29 12.34 -7.30 9.35
C GLU A 29 11.27 -6.86 8.36
N ASP A 30 10.04 -7.36 8.47
CA ASP A 30 8.91 -6.95 7.64
C ASP A 30 8.63 -5.44 7.77
N ARG A 31 8.73 -4.91 8.99
CA ARG A 31 8.56 -3.48 9.28
C ARG A 31 9.62 -2.63 8.61
N GLU A 32 10.88 -3.05 8.74
CA GLU A 32 12.02 -2.33 8.17
C GLU A 32 11.97 -2.33 6.64
N HIS A 33 11.62 -3.46 6.01
CA HIS A 33 11.46 -3.55 4.55
C HIS A 33 10.41 -2.56 4.04
N LEU A 34 9.23 -2.53 4.65
CA LEU A 34 8.18 -1.56 4.27
C LEU A 34 8.64 -0.12 4.48
N ARG A 35 9.20 0.19 5.67
CA ARG A 35 9.63 1.54 6.00
C ARG A 35 10.66 2.06 5.00
N VAL A 36 11.71 1.28 4.75
CA VAL A 36 12.78 1.65 3.82
C VAL A 36 12.25 1.82 2.40
N HIS A 37 11.37 0.93 1.96
CA HIS A 37 10.83 0.99 0.60
C HIS A 37 9.94 2.24 0.40
N PHE A 38 9.08 2.58 1.37
CA PHE A 38 8.27 3.81 1.31
C PHE A 38 9.12 5.08 1.36
N GLU A 39 10.13 5.13 2.24
CA GLU A 39 11.06 6.26 2.31
C GLU A 39 11.84 6.42 1.01
N MET A 40 12.35 5.32 0.45
CA MET A 40 13.09 5.31 -0.79
C MET A 40 12.25 5.82 -1.97
N THR A 41 11.06 5.24 -2.17
CA THR A 41 10.20 5.59 -3.32
C THR A 41 9.67 7.01 -3.21
N GLY A 42 9.31 7.48 -2.01
CA GLY A 42 8.92 8.87 -1.78
C GLY A 42 10.04 9.86 -2.10
N HIS A 43 11.27 9.56 -1.66
CA HIS A 43 12.44 10.36 -1.99
C HIS A 43 12.75 10.36 -3.49
N MET A 44 12.74 9.20 -4.11
CA MET A 44 13.00 9.06 -5.55
C MET A 44 11.99 9.86 -6.37
N LEU A 45 10.69 9.80 -6.05
CA LEU A 45 9.68 10.58 -6.77
C LEU A 45 9.94 12.09 -6.63
N ALA A 46 10.26 12.56 -5.43
CA ALA A 46 10.59 13.96 -5.20
C ALA A 46 11.79 14.43 -6.05
N GLU A 47 12.84 13.58 -6.15
CA GLU A 47 14.01 13.86 -6.99
C GLU A 47 13.65 13.89 -8.48
N GLU A 48 12.82 12.93 -8.95
CA GLU A 48 12.46 12.87 -10.37
C GLU A 48 11.70 14.11 -10.85
N VAL A 49 10.97 14.79 -9.97
CA VAL A 49 10.20 15.99 -10.36
C VAL A 49 10.87 17.30 -9.97
N ARG A 50 12.03 17.26 -9.30
CA ARG A 50 12.72 18.45 -8.82
C ARG A 50 13.20 19.33 -9.97
N GLY A 51 12.83 20.62 -9.93
CA GLY A 51 13.32 21.65 -10.85
C GLY A 51 12.91 21.46 -12.30
N LEU A 52 11.89 20.64 -12.58
CA LEU A 52 11.32 20.54 -13.92
C LEU A 52 10.54 21.81 -14.27
N SER A 53 10.68 22.27 -15.53
CA SER A 53 9.89 23.38 -16.06
C SER A 53 8.45 22.97 -16.33
N PRO A 54 7.50 23.91 -16.45
CA PRO A 54 6.12 23.59 -16.83
C PRO A 54 6.04 22.80 -18.14
N ALA A 55 6.86 23.14 -19.15
CA ALA A 55 6.90 22.40 -20.40
C ALA A 55 7.34 20.95 -20.23
N GLN A 56 8.29 20.68 -19.34
CA GLN A 56 8.76 19.32 -18.99
C GLN A 56 7.70 18.55 -18.24
N LEU A 57 6.97 19.18 -17.32
CA LEU A 57 5.92 18.55 -16.53
C LEU A 57 4.71 18.13 -17.37
N GLU A 58 4.36 18.92 -18.40
CA GLU A 58 3.21 18.66 -19.27
C GLU A 58 3.56 17.89 -20.54
N TYR A 59 4.84 17.58 -20.76
CA TYR A 59 5.29 16.86 -21.96
C TYR A 59 4.64 15.47 -22.05
N LYS A 60 4.14 15.13 -23.23
CA LYS A 60 3.62 13.81 -23.59
C LYS A 60 4.32 13.31 -24.85
N ALA A 61 4.88 12.11 -24.78
CA ALA A 61 5.51 11.47 -25.94
C ALA A 61 4.48 11.18 -27.08
N SER A 62 3.20 10.98 -26.71
CA SER A 62 2.05 10.92 -27.61
C SER A 62 0.77 11.32 -26.87
N PRO A 63 -0.34 11.67 -27.58
CA PRO A 63 -1.58 12.16 -26.96
C PRO A 63 -2.23 11.19 -25.98
N ASP A 64 -2.01 9.88 -26.13
CA ASP A 64 -2.54 8.81 -25.31
C ASP A 64 -1.62 8.42 -24.14
N ARG A 65 -0.46 9.04 -24.02
CA ARG A 65 0.49 8.83 -22.92
C ARG A 65 0.33 9.90 -21.85
N TRP A 66 0.63 9.53 -20.63
CA TRP A 66 0.63 10.47 -19.51
C TRP A 66 1.87 11.37 -19.52
N SER A 67 1.68 12.60 -19.07
CA SER A 67 2.76 13.51 -18.70
C SER A 67 3.31 13.19 -17.31
N ILE A 68 4.44 13.80 -16.95
CA ILE A 68 5.01 13.66 -15.59
C ILE A 68 4.00 14.14 -14.53
N ARG A 69 3.35 15.29 -14.76
CA ARG A 69 2.32 15.79 -13.83
C ARG A 69 1.16 14.80 -13.67
N GLU A 70 0.72 14.19 -14.76
CA GLU A 70 -0.37 13.21 -14.72
C GLU A 70 0.02 11.94 -13.95
N CYS A 71 1.27 11.46 -14.07
CA CYS A 71 1.77 10.35 -13.26
C CYS A 71 1.69 10.67 -11.76
N VAL A 72 2.17 11.86 -11.35
CA VAL A 72 2.13 12.26 -9.92
C VAL A 72 0.68 12.49 -9.46
N SER A 73 -0.18 13.08 -10.32
CA SER A 73 -1.61 13.25 -10.00
C SER A 73 -2.32 11.92 -9.80
N HIS A 74 -1.98 10.90 -10.61
CA HIS A 74 -2.53 9.57 -10.47
C HIS A 74 -2.17 8.95 -9.11
N LEU A 75 -0.91 9.01 -8.70
CA LEU A 75 -0.48 8.52 -7.38
C LEU A 75 -1.26 9.20 -6.24
N ALA A 76 -1.42 10.51 -6.30
CA ALA A 76 -2.14 11.26 -5.27
C ALA A 76 -3.66 11.00 -5.25
N VAL A 77 -4.23 10.43 -6.32
CA VAL A 77 -5.64 10.01 -6.38
C VAL A 77 -5.80 8.54 -5.98
N ALA A 78 -4.95 7.66 -6.47
CA ALA A 78 -5.09 6.21 -6.31
C ALA A 78 -4.65 5.73 -4.92
N GLU A 79 -3.49 6.17 -4.43
CA GLU A 79 -2.92 5.64 -3.19
C GLU A 79 -3.76 5.92 -1.93
N PRO A 80 -4.48 7.07 -1.78
CA PRO A 80 -5.42 7.23 -0.67
C PRO A 80 -6.53 6.19 -0.65
N ASP A 81 -7.01 5.74 -1.81
CA ASP A 81 -8.00 4.68 -1.92
C ASP A 81 -7.41 3.33 -1.54
N TYR A 82 -6.21 3.01 -2.03
CA TYR A 82 -5.47 1.79 -1.67
C TYR A 82 -5.19 1.72 -0.16
N TRP A 83 -4.76 2.82 0.43
CA TRP A 83 -4.57 2.94 1.88
C TRP A 83 -5.86 2.73 2.67
N ARG A 84 -6.95 3.36 2.24
CA ARG A 84 -8.26 3.18 2.88
C ARG A 84 -8.73 1.72 2.83
N ASP A 85 -8.52 1.05 1.72
CA ASP A 85 -8.96 -0.33 1.53
C ASP A 85 -8.08 -1.30 2.32
N LEU A 86 -6.76 -1.06 2.44
CA LEU A 86 -5.90 -1.75 3.40
C LEU A 86 -6.43 -1.62 4.84
N GLN A 87 -6.76 -0.40 5.26
CA GLN A 87 -7.26 -0.14 6.61
C GLN A 87 -8.59 -0.86 6.91
N LYS A 88 -9.41 -1.13 5.89
CA LYS A 88 -10.61 -1.96 6.03
C LYS A 88 -10.25 -3.44 6.15
N ALA A 89 -9.33 -3.93 5.31
CA ALA A 89 -8.93 -5.33 5.30
C ALA A 89 -8.30 -5.73 6.65
N VAL A 90 -7.44 -4.91 7.21
CA VAL A 90 -6.78 -5.15 8.51
C VAL A 90 -7.77 -5.18 9.68
N LYS A 91 -8.92 -4.47 9.57
CA LYS A 91 -9.98 -4.48 10.60
C LYS A 91 -10.91 -5.68 10.49
N ALA A 92 -10.90 -6.39 9.38
CA ALA A 92 -11.66 -7.62 9.21
C ALA A 92 -11.03 -8.76 10.04
N PRO A 93 -11.77 -9.85 10.32
CA PRO A 93 -11.14 -11.02 10.95
C PRO A 93 -9.98 -11.57 10.11
N PRO A 94 -8.89 -12.04 10.75
CA PRO A 94 -7.77 -12.64 10.04
C PRO A 94 -8.21 -13.92 9.31
N ASP A 95 -7.84 -14.05 8.03
CA ASP A 95 -8.31 -15.12 7.16
C ASP A 95 -7.23 -15.73 6.24
N MET A 96 -6.00 -15.20 6.25
CA MET A 96 -4.91 -15.72 5.41
C MET A 96 -4.49 -17.15 5.74
N LYS A 97 -4.76 -17.64 6.97
CA LYS A 97 -4.48 -19.04 7.34
C LYS A 97 -5.21 -20.06 6.45
N ASP A 98 -6.36 -19.67 5.89
CA ASP A 98 -7.22 -20.51 5.03
C ASP A 98 -7.03 -20.18 3.53
N LYS A 99 -6.12 -19.26 3.20
CA LYS A 99 -5.84 -18.78 1.84
C LYS A 99 -4.33 -18.89 1.55
N LYS A 100 -3.99 -18.90 0.28
CA LYS A 100 -2.60 -18.82 -0.18
C LYS A 100 -2.45 -17.58 -1.04
N SER A 101 -1.44 -16.77 -0.74
CA SER A 101 -1.09 -15.64 -1.59
C SER A 101 -0.81 -16.12 -3.03
N VAL A 102 -1.34 -15.40 -4.01
CA VAL A 102 -1.12 -15.69 -5.44
C VAL A 102 0.24 -15.17 -5.93
N ALA A 103 0.92 -14.33 -5.14
CA ALA A 103 2.20 -13.74 -5.46
C ALA A 103 3.18 -13.91 -4.29
N THR A 104 4.47 -13.95 -4.59
CA THR A 104 5.53 -13.80 -3.59
C THR A 104 5.86 -12.33 -3.37
N ASP A 105 6.55 -12.00 -2.28
CA ASP A 105 7.03 -10.64 -2.03
C ASP A 105 7.96 -10.16 -3.16
N ALA A 106 8.75 -11.08 -3.72
CA ALA A 106 9.61 -10.80 -4.87
C ALA A 106 8.80 -10.46 -6.14
N ASP A 107 7.66 -11.12 -6.38
CA ASP A 107 6.78 -10.79 -7.51
C ASP A 107 6.21 -9.38 -7.37
N ILE A 108 5.80 -8.98 -6.15
CA ILE A 108 5.31 -7.62 -5.87
C ILE A 108 6.43 -6.60 -6.10
N MET A 109 7.64 -6.86 -5.61
CA MET A 109 8.80 -5.99 -5.85
C MET A 109 9.12 -5.86 -7.34
N TRP A 110 9.09 -6.99 -8.07
CA TRP A 110 9.36 -6.99 -9.51
C TRP A 110 8.35 -6.16 -10.29
N TYR A 111 7.08 -6.17 -9.89
CA TYR A 111 6.03 -5.36 -10.51
C TYR A 111 6.37 -3.86 -10.53
N GLY A 112 6.99 -3.32 -9.49
CA GLY A 112 7.39 -1.91 -9.41
C GLY A 112 8.42 -1.49 -10.45
N ILE A 113 9.31 -2.40 -10.84
CA ILE A 113 10.43 -2.11 -11.75
C ILE A 113 10.20 -2.63 -13.17
N ASP A 114 9.38 -3.68 -13.36
CA ASP A 114 9.11 -4.24 -14.69
C ASP A 114 8.09 -3.39 -15.45
N ARG A 115 8.57 -2.71 -16.49
CA ARG A 115 7.78 -1.89 -17.39
C ARG A 115 7.59 -2.50 -18.79
N VAL A 116 7.98 -3.77 -18.98
CA VAL A 116 7.82 -4.47 -20.27
C VAL A 116 6.34 -4.55 -20.65
N VAL A 117 5.48 -4.85 -19.68
CA VAL A 117 4.03 -4.86 -19.89
C VAL A 117 3.43 -3.55 -19.40
N HIS A 118 2.81 -2.81 -20.34
CA HIS A 118 2.04 -1.60 -20.02
C HIS A 118 0.57 -1.97 -19.82
N THR A 119 0.04 -1.71 -18.63
CA THR A 119 -1.38 -1.86 -18.32
C THR A 119 -2.09 -0.51 -18.37
N LYS A 120 -3.36 -0.51 -18.81
CA LYS A 120 -4.21 0.67 -18.69
C LYS A 120 -4.75 0.77 -17.28
N THR A 121 -4.74 1.96 -16.73
CA THR A 121 -5.38 2.27 -15.44
C THR A 121 -6.88 2.04 -15.54
N GLY A 122 -7.46 1.45 -14.50
CA GLY A 122 -8.89 1.20 -14.34
C GLY A 122 -9.38 1.64 -12.95
N GLY A 123 -10.62 1.31 -12.61
CA GLY A 123 -11.16 1.50 -11.26
C GLY A 123 -11.46 2.95 -10.87
N GLY A 124 -11.54 3.88 -11.82
CA GLY A 124 -11.85 5.29 -11.56
C GLY A 124 -10.61 6.16 -11.28
N HIS A 125 -9.40 5.57 -11.34
CA HIS A 125 -8.14 6.28 -11.12
C HIS A 125 -7.55 6.91 -12.40
N GLU A 126 -8.30 6.88 -13.50
CA GLU A 126 -7.93 7.49 -14.78
C GLU A 126 -7.99 9.03 -14.78
N LYS A 127 -8.58 9.62 -13.71
CA LYS A 127 -8.79 11.07 -13.58
C LYS A 127 -7.49 11.79 -13.18
N VAL A 128 -6.50 11.77 -14.04
CA VAL A 128 -5.18 12.39 -13.81
C VAL A 128 -5.19 13.92 -13.87
N ASP A 129 -6.28 14.54 -14.34
CA ASP A 129 -6.47 16.00 -14.41
C ASP A 129 -7.00 16.64 -13.12
N THR A 130 -7.18 15.87 -12.05
CA THR A 130 -7.70 16.34 -10.76
C THR A 130 -6.86 17.50 -10.20
N TYR A 131 -5.54 17.42 -10.38
CA TYR A 131 -4.60 18.43 -9.88
C TYR A 131 -3.88 19.13 -11.03
N LYS A 132 -3.98 20.45 -11.07
CA LYS A 132 -3.27 21.31 -12.04
C LYS A 132 -1.93 21.81 -11.51
N ASN A 133 -1.75 21.84 -10.20
CA ASN A 133 -0.56 22.36 -9.54
C ASN A 133 0.27 21.23 -8.95
N LEU A 134 1.51 21.06 -9.44
CA LEU A 134 2.43 20.04 -8.95
C LEU A 134 2.74 20.18 -7.44
N GLY A 135 2.80 21.40 -6.92
CA GLY A 135 3.05 21.64 -5.49
C GLY A 135 1.94 21.08 -4.61
N GLU A 136 0.68 21.27 -5.02
CA GLU A 136 -0.48 20.71 -4.32
C GLU A 136 -0.49 19.17 -4.35
N VAL A 137 -0.28 18.59 -5.52
CA VAL A 137 -0.32 17.13 -5.67
C VAL A 137 0.82 16.46 -4.92
N ARG A 138 2.02 17.04 -4.94
CA ARG A 138 3.15 16.57 -4.14
C ARG A 138 2.86 16.61 -2.66
N ALA A 139 2.33 17.72 -2.15
CA ALA A 139 2.00 17.85 -0.73
C ALA A 139 0.98 16.78 -0.28
N LYS A 140 0.00 16.43 -1.12
CA LYS A 140 -0.95 15.35 -0.81
C LYS A 140 -0.28 13.98 -0.80
N PHE A 141 0.54 13.68 -1.78
CA PHE A 141 1.32 12.44 -1.84
C PHE A 141 2.25 12.30 -0.62
N GLU A 142 3.04 13.35 -0.33
CA GLU A 142 3.98 13.36 0.81
C GLU A 142 3.25 13.20 2.15
N ALA A 143 2.08 13.84 2.34
CA ALA A 143 1.27 13.70 3.55
C ALA A 143 0.73 12.26 3.74
N LEU A 144 0.32 11.60 2.66
CA LEU A 144 -0.10 10.21 2.71
C LEU A 144 1.08 9.30 3.08
N HIS A 145 2.23 9.45 2.40
CA HIS A 145 3.44 8.67 2.69
C HIS A 145 3.88 8.83 4.14
N ALA A 146 3.88 10.06 4.67
CA ALA A 146 4.18 10.30 6.08
C ALA A 146 3.19 9.57 7.02
N THR A 147 1.90 9.54 6.67
CA THR A 147 0.88 8.82 7.43
C THR A 147 1.12 7.32 7.41
N VAL A 148 1.43 6.75 6.25
CA VAL A 148 1.71 5.31 6.09
C VAL A 148 2.99 4.93 6.84
N ILE A 149 4.07 5.71 6.73
CA ILE A 149 5.32 5.47 7.47
C ILE A 149 5.09 5.53 8.99
N ALA A 150 4.30 6.50 9.47
CA ALA A 150 3.94 6.57 10.89
C ALA A 150 3.16 5.32 11.35
N TYR A 151 2.22 4.82 10.54
CA TYR A 151 1.54 3.57 10.82
C TYR A 151 2.50 2.38 10.82
N ILE A 152 3.36 2.22 9.81
CA ILE A 152 4.37 1.16 9.75
C ILE A 152 5.20 1.15 11.05
N ASN A 153 5.65 2.31 11.52
CA ASN A 153 6.50 2.43 12.70
C ASN A 153 5.79 2.08 14.01
N THR A 154 4.46 2.17 14.07
CA THR A 154 3.72 2.10 15.35
C THR A 154 2.70 0.99 15.43
N THR A 155 2.29 0.39 14.30
CA THR A 155 1.24 -0.63 14.31
C THR A 155 1.70 -1.93 14.98
N ASN A 156 0.74 -2.57 15.67
CA ASN A 156 0.85 -3.95 16.15
C ASN A 156 -0.06 -4.91 15.36
N ASP A 157 -0.60 -4.45 14.23
CA ASP A 157 -1.43 -5.28 13.38
C ASP A 157 -0.59 -6.40 12.72
N ASP A 158 -1.15 -7.60 12.65
CA ASP A 158 -0.57 -8.71 11.91
C ASP A 158 -1.00 -8.63 10.44
N LEU A 159 -0.26 -7.85 9.66
CA LEU A 159 -0.59 -7.63 8.25
C LEU A 159 -0.55 -8.93 7.43
N ARG A 160 0.27 -9.92 7.84
CA ARG A 160 0.37 -11.22 7.17
C ARG A 160 -0.85 -12.11 7.42
N ALA A 161 -1.59 -11.85 8.49
CA ALA A 161 -2.79 -12.65 8.84
C ALA A 161 -4.05 -12.25 8.08
N HIS A 162 -4.07 -11.08 7.45
CA HIS A 162 -5.25 -10.55 6.75
C HIS A 162 -5.05 -10.59 5.24
N SER A 163 -6.07 -11.06 4.51
CA SER A 163 -6.04 -11.06 3.05
C SER A 163 -6.53 -9.74 2.46
N PHE A 164 -6.00 -9.43 1.28
CA PHE A 164 -6.49 -8.41 0.39
C PHE A 164 -6.81 -9.02 -0.98
N GLY A 165 -7.99 -8.70 -1.51
CA GLY A 165 -8.50 -9.27 -2.76
C GLY A 165 -9.23 -10.60 -2.58
N ASP A 166 -10.40 -10.73 -3.24
CA ASP A 166 -11.27 -11.91 -3.06
C ASP A 166 -10.86 -13.10 -3.93
N GLN A 167 -10.62 -12.86 -5.24
CA GLN A 167 -10.36 -13.92 -6.21
C GLN A 167 -8.87 -14.24 -6.35
N ALA A 168 -8.01 -13.28 -6.10
CA ALA A 168 -6.56 -13.40 -6.18
C ALA A 168 -5.94 -12.76 -4.93
N PRO A 169 -6.07 -13.42 -3.76
CA PRO A 169 -5.64 -12.81 -2.51
C PRO A 169 -4.13 -12.71 -2.41
N ILE A 170 -3.69 -11.58 -1.89
CA ILE A 170 -2.35 -11.38 -1.31
C ILE A 170 -2.53 -11.03 0.17
N ASP A 171 -1.49 -11.07 0.98
CA ASP A 171 -1.63 -10.59 2.35
C ASP A 171 -1.54 -9.05 2.42
N CYS A 172 -2.01 -8.46 3.53
CA CYS A 172 -2.03 -7.01 3.70
C CYS A 172 -0.63 -6.39 3.77
N TRP A 173 0.40 -7.15 4.16
CA TRP A 173 1.78 -6.70 4.07
C TRP A 173 2.21 -6.55 2.60
N GLN A 174 1.89 -7.55 1.78
CA GLN A 174 2.13 -7.53 0.33
C GLN A 174 1.36 -6.39 -0.36
N TRP A 175 0.10 -6.15 0.04
CA TRP A 175 -0.66 -5.01 -0.47
C TRP A 175 -0.03 -3.68 -0.08
N MET A 176 0.47 -3.55 1.14
CA MET A 176 1.20 -2.34 1.54
C MET A 176 2.48 -2.16 0.72
N LEU A 177 3.23 -3.23 0.48
CA LEU A 177 4.39 -3.22 -0.41
C LEU A 177 3.98 -2.81 -1.83
N GLU A 178 2.84 -3.31 -2.35
CA GLU A 178 2.33 -2.96 -3.67
C GLU A 178 2.00 -1.46 -3.80
N ILE A 179 1.49 -0.81 -2.76
CA ILE A 179 1.29 0.66 -2.77
C ILE A 179 2.63 1.37 -3.03
N SER A 180 3.70 0.95 -2.37
CA SER A 180 5.02 1.56 -2.56
C SER A 180 5.66 1.18 -3.90
N THR A 181 5.49 -0.05 -4.37
CA THR A 181 5.98 -0.46 -5.71
C THR A 181 5.17 0.18 -6.83
N HIS A 182 3.91 0.53 -6.59
CA HIS A 182 3.13 1.33 -7.52
C HIS A 182 3.73 2.73 -7.72
N THR A 183 4.19 3.38 -6.64
CA THR A 183 4.99 4.62 -6.75
C THR A 183 6.24 4.38 -7.59
N GLU A 184 6.99 3.31 -7.33
CA GLU A 184 8.21 3.00 -8.08
C GLU A 184 7.92 2.78 -9.58
N ARG A 185 6.85 2.07 -9.91
CA ARG A 185 6.40 1.86 -11.29
C ARG A 185 6.18 3.18 -12.03
N HIS A 186 5.59 4.17 -11.37
CA HIS A 186 5.41 5.51 -11.95
C HIS A 186 6.71 6.33 -12.00
N ILE A 187 7.64 6.10 -11.09
CA ILE A 187 9.01 6.65 -11.21
C ILE A 187 9.67 6.15 -12.48
N GLN A 188 9.62 4.84 -12.76
CA GLN A 188 10.14 4.29 -14.01
C GLN A 188 9.44 4.88 -15.24
N GLN A 189 8.12 5.08 -15.19
CA GLN A 189 7.38 5.76 -16.26
C GLN A 189 7.85 7.20 -16.47
N ILE A 190 8.11 7.95 -15.39
CA ILE A 190 8.66 9.32 -15.46
C ILE A 190 10.05 9.30 -16.13
N ARG A 191 10.88 8.32 -15.80
CA ARG A 191 12.20 8.13 -16.43
C ARG A 191 12.08 7.83 -17.93
N GLU A 192 11.13 6.99 -18.33
CA GLU A 192 10.81 6.75 -19.76
C GLU A 192 10.43 8.05 -20.48
N ILE A 193 9.58 8.90 -19.85
CA ILE A 193 9.18 10.21 -20.42
C ILE A 193 10.40 11.11 -20.60
N LYS A 194 11.29 11.18 -19.60
CA LYS A 194 12.50 12.01 -19.66
C LYS A 194 13.53 11.50 -20.67
N ALA A 195 13.52 10.21 -20.98
CA ALA A 195 14.41 9.59 -21.96
C ALA A 195 13.94 9.79 -23.41
N ASP A 196 12.74 10.33 -23.64
CA ASP A 196 12.26 10.60 -25.00
C ASP A 196 13.15 11.64 -25.69
N PRO A 197 13.60 11.37 -26.94
CA PRO A 197 14.45 12.31 -27.69
C PRO A 197 13.86 13.72 -27.85
N ASN A 198 12.54 13.86 -27.80
CA ASN A 198 11.82 15.13 -27.92
C ASN A 198 11.50 15.77 -26.57
N PHE A 199 11.94 15.17 -25.45
CA PHE A 199 11.69 15.76 -24.13
C PHE A 199 12.26 17.18 -24.05
N PRO A 200 11.49 18.19 -23.58
CA PRO A 200 11.93 19.58 -23.58
C PRO A 200 13.22 19.78 -22.81
N LYS A 201 14.17 20.50 -23.44
CA LYS A 201 15.37 20.97 -22.76
C LYS A 201 15.02 22.09 -21.77
N LYS A 202 15.82 22.24 -20.72
CA LYS A 202 15.68 23.36 -19.79
C LYS A 202 15.88 24.70 -20.49
#